data_0b66396957b5b6208829a7132ae20ad0
#
_entry.id   0b66396957b5b6208829a7132ae20ad0
#
_cell.length_a   1.000
_cell.length_b   1.000
_cell.length_c   1.000
_cell.angle_alpha   90.00
_cell.angle_beta   90.00
_cell.angle_gamma   90.00
#
_symmetry.space_group_name_H-M   'P 1'
#
loop_
_entity.id
_entity.type
_entity.pdbx_description
1 polymer ?
#
loop_
_entity_poly.entity_id
_entity_poly.type
_entity_poly.pdbx_seq_one_letter_code
_entity_poly.pdbx_strand_id
1 'polypeptide(L)'
;RRNPKNISVSLRNYNKNIADKTVLSSRKDENTMKYDFTTILDRKGKDSIAVEPFEADWIKWPGKTKEGFDIIPMWVADMNFPAVHTIPEAIIERTKHTTYGYFSPREEYFDAIIKWHKTRNGIEGLEPKHIGYENGVLGGVVSALNVLCSKGDSVLLHSPTYIGFTKSLTNNGYHIVHSPLVKDENNVYRMDFEDMEKKIVENHIHAAIFCSPHNPTGRVWERWEIEKAMEIYKKHDVYVVSDEIWSDLLLNGHKHITTQSVSEDAKQRTVALYAPSKTFNLAGLVGSYHIIYRDDLREKV
;
A
#
# COMPACT_ATOMS: atom_id res chain seq x y z
N ARG A 1 28.21 5.14 37.00
CA ARG A 1 26.94 5.15 37.77
C ARG A 1 26.32 6.53 37.54
N ARG A 2 25.27 6.64 36.70
CA ARG A 2 24.52 7.89 36.46
C ARG A 2 23.42 8.03 37.52
N ASN A 3 23.32 9.21 38.09
CA ASN A 3 22.47 9.55 39.23
C ASN A 3 20.98 9.54 38.78
N PRO A 4 20.08 8.79 39.46
CA PRO A 4 18.66 8.67 39.07
C PRO A 4 17.86 9.96 39.22
N LYS A 5 18.36 10.99 39.88
CA LYS A 5 17.65 12.27 40.07
C LYS A 5 17.51 13.12 38.79
N ASN A 6 18.32 12.87 37.75
CA ASN A 6 18.24 13.65 36.50
C ASN A 6 17.20 13.13 35.49
N ILE A 7 16.68 11.93 35.70
CA ILE A 7 15.66 11.35 34.78
C ILE A 7 14.27 11.90 35.14
N SER A 8 13.98 12.16 36.44
CA SER A 8 12.67 12.64 36.87
C SER A 8 12.39 14.11 36.49
N VAL A 9 13.43 14.94 36.36
CA VAL A 9 13.31 16.35 35.96
C VAL A 9 13.00 16.48 34.44
N SER A 10 13.60 15.61 33.62
CA SER A 10 13.37 15.56 32.17
C SER A 10 11.92 15.18 31.82
N LEU A 11 11.36 14.20 32.52
CA LEU A 11 9.96 13.76 32.30
C LEU A 11 8.92 14.78 32.78
N ARG A 12 9.20 15.54 33.85
CA ARG A 12 8.31 16.61 34.31
C ARG A 12 8.27 17.80 33.34
N ASN A 13 9.41 18.15 32.72
CA ASN A 13 9.45 19.23 31.73
C ASN A 13 8.84 18.80 30.39
N TYR A 14 8.93 17.52 30.01
CA TYR A 14 8.28 16.97 28.83
C TYR A 14 6.75 17.00 28.95
N ASN A 15 6.21 16.59 30.10
CA ASN A 15 4.76 16.61 30.34
C ASN A 15 4.20 18.03 30.47
N LYS A 16 4.98 19.01 30.98
CA LYS A 16 4.51 20.41 31.06
C LYS A 16 4.42 21.08 29.68
N ASN A 17 5.34 20.76 28.76
CA ASN A 17 5.31 21.29 27.39
C ASN A 17 4.22 20.65 26.52
N ILE A 18 3.73 19.45 26.86
CA ILE A 18 2.59 18.81 26.17
C ILE A 18 1.27 19.42 26.67
N ALA A 19 1.15 19.71 27.96
CA ALA A 19 -0.07 20.30 28.54
C ALA A 19 -0.36 21.73 28.05
N ASP A 20 0.70 22.52 27.81
CA ASP A 20 0.53 23.93 27.39
C ASP A 20 0.30 24.12 25.87
N LYS A 21 0.44 23.07 25.06
CA LYS A 21 0.18 23.11 23.60
C LYS A 21 -1.15 22.47 23.19
N THR A 22 -1.94 21.96 24.09
CA THR A 22 -3.22 21.28 23.81
C THR A 22 -4.44 22.09 24.26
N VAL A 23 -4.34 23.43 24.29
CA VAL A 23 -5.57 24.25 24.37
C VAL A 23 -6.00 24.55 22.93
N LEU A 24 -6.63 23.59 22.30
CA LEU A 24 -7.50 23.85 21.16
C LEU A 24 -8.73 24.58 21.69
N SER A 25 -8.73 25.90 21.52
CA SER A 25 -9.87 26.75 21.83
C SER A 25 -11.08 26.29 21.02
N SER A 26 -12.11 25.86 21.71
CA SER A 26 -13.44 25.62 21.15
C SER A 26 -14.06 26.97 20.72
N ARG A 27 -13.75 27.43 19.52
CA ARG A 27 -14.60 28.37 18.78
C ARG A 27 -15.33 27.56 17.71
N LYS A 28 -16.62 27.38 17.90
CA LYS A 28 -17.56 26.92 16.87
C LYS A 28 -17.72 28.05 15.86
N ASP A 29 -16.90 28.03 14.81
CA ASP A 29 -17.20 28.72 13.57
C ASP A 29 -17.95 27.72 12.67
N GLU A 30 -19.19 28.05 12.36
CA GLU A 30 -20.13 27.21 11.57
C GLU A 30 -19.72 27.01 10.10
N ASN A 31 -18.47 27.31 9.73
CA ASN A 31 -17.96 27.19 8.36
C ASN A 31 -16.60 26.48 8.26
N THR A 32 -16.19 25.71 9.27
CA THR A 32 -14.96 24.93 9.21
C THR A 32 -15.20 23.61 8.47
N MET A 33 -14.41 23.35 7.42
CA MET A 33 -14.37 22.05 6.77
C MET A 33 -14.16 20.96 7.82
N LYS A 34 -14.91 19.88 7.73
CA LYS A 34 -14.85 18.75 8.68
C LYS A 34 -13.43 18.15 8.80
N TYR A 35 -12.63 18.29 7.77
CA TYR A 35 -11.26 17.79 7.68
C TYR A 35 -10.35 18.87 7.10
N ASP A 36 -9.08 18.87 7.55
CA ASP A 36 -8.05 19.79 7.06
C ASP A 36 -7.20 19.11 5.98
N PHE A 37 -7.39 19.55 4.73
CA PHE A 37 -6.59 19.12 3.58
C PHE A 37 -5.73 20.25 3.00
N THR A 38 -5.58 21.35 3.71
CA THR A 38 -4.90 22.57 3.24
C THR A 38 -3.66 22.90 4.05
N THR A 39 -3.60 22.55 5.32
CA THR A 39 -2.42 22.78 6.15
C THR A 39 -1.26 21.88 5.72
N ILE A 40 -0.12 22.50 5.41
CA ILE A 40 1.13 21.79 5.14
C ILE A 40 1.87 21.62 6.48
N LEU A 41 2.06 20.38 6.90
CA LEU A 41 2.79 20.07 8.13
C LEU A 41 4.29 20.19 7.91
N ASP A 42 5.01 20.83 8.86
CA ASP A 42 6.46 20.73 8.93
C ASP A 42 6.84 19.32 9.42
N ARG A 43 7.53 18.58 8.55
CA ARG A 43 7.94 17.19 8.82
C ARG A 43 9.42 17.03 9.10
N LYS A 44 10.17 18.12 9.23
CA LYS A 44 11.60 18.07 9.60
C LYS A 44 11.76 17.57 11.02
N GLY A 45 12.72 16.67 11.23
CA GLY A 45 12.95 16.05 12.54
C GLY A 45 11.78 15.17 13.02
N LYS A 46 10.99 14.59 12.07
CA LYS A 46 9.86 13.71 12.33
C LYS A 46 9.99 12.37 11.61
N ASP A 47 11.22 11.95 11.33
CA ASP A 47 11.55 10.69 10.63
C ASP A 47 10.89 10.56 9.25
N SER A 48 10.62 11.69 8.59
CA SER A 48 9.95 11.72 7.29
C SER A 48 10.94 11.40 6.16
N ILE A 49 10.83 10.23 5.57
CA ILE A 49 11.66 9.83 4.41
C ILE A 49 11.50 10.76 3.20
N ALA A 50 10.41 11.51 3.12
CA ALA A 50 10.23 12.49 2.05
C ALA A 50 11.11 13.73 2.21
N VAL A 51 11.54 14.05 3.43
CA VAL A 51 12.21 15.32 3.80
C VAL A 51 13.64 15.09 4.31
N GLU A 52 13.83 14.16 5.27
CA GLU A 52 15.12 13.94 5.94
C GLU A 52 16.29 13.63 4.99
N PRO A 53 16.13 12.87 3.90
CA PRO A 53 17.24 12.55 3.01
C PRO A 53 17.84 13.74 2.28
N PHE A 54 17.11 14.85 2.17
CA PHE A 54 17.66 16.08 1.59
C PHE A 54 18.75 16.70 2.45
N GLU A 55 18.74 16.40 3.77
CA GLU A 55 19.72 16.86 4.74
C GLU A 55 20.86 15.86 4.95
N ALA A 56 20.69 14.59 4.54
CA ALA A 56 21.53 13.46 4.96
C ALA A 56 22.47 12.88 3.88
N ASP A 57 22.64 13.48 2.73
CA ASP A 57 23.56 13.10 1.61
C ASP A 57 23.49 11.62 1.11
N TRP A 58 22.63 10.78 1.67
CA TRP A 58 22.56 9.36 1.28
C TRP A 58 21.69 9.09 0.04
N ILE A 59 20.96 10.10 -0.44
CA ILE A 59 20.30 10.08 -1.72
C ILE A 59 20.97 11.09 -2.65
N LYS A 60 21.47 10.64 -3.80
CA LYS A 60 22.01 11.52 -4.84
C LYS A 60 20.86 12.24 -5.55
N TRP A 61 20.66 13.49 -5.20
CA TRP A 61 19.69 14.36 -5.85
C TRP A 61 20.26 14.96 -7.14
N PRO A 62 19.40 15.29 -8.12
CA PRO A 62 19.84 15.88 -9.39
C PRO A 62 20.39 17.30 -9.30
N GLY A 63 20.44 17.93 -8.12
CA GLY A 63 21.00 19.27 -7.93
C GLY A 63 20.47 20.00 -6.70
N LYS A 64 20.99 21.21 -6.47
CA LYS A 64 20.49 22.12 -5.43
C LYS A 64 19.27 22.87 -5.96
N THR A 65 18.36 23.26 -5.06
CA THR A 65 17.28 24.19 -5.38
C THR A 65 17.87 25.51 -5.86
N LYS A 66 17.15 26.21 -6.74
CA LYS A 66 17.51 27.59 -7.10
C LYS A 66 17.37 28.48 -5.88
N GLU A 67 18.23 29.50 -5.78
CA GLU A 67 18.14 30.50 -4.73
C GLU A 67 16.73 31.10 -4.65
N GLY A 68 16.18 31.22 -3.45
CA GLY A 68 14.84 31.73 -3.20
C GLY A 68 13.69 30.71 -3.37
N PHE A 69 14.00 29.43 -3.66
CA PHE A 69 12.98 28.37 -3.76
C PHE A 69 13.15 27.32 -2.66
N ASP A 70 12.02 26.91 -2.09
CA ASP A 70 11.96 25.81 -1.14
C ASP A 70 12.06 24.44 -1.84
N ILE A 71 12.53 23.43 -1.11
CA ILE A 71 12.47 22.05 -1.56
C ILE A 71 11.03 21.55 -1.43
N ILE A 72 10.44 21.10 -2.54
CA ILE A 72 9.11 20.49 -2.58
C ILE A 72 9.28 19.00 -2.89
N PRO A 73 9.24 18.12 -1.89
CA PRO A 73 9.36 16.67 -2.09
C PRO A 73 8.15 16.14 -2.86
N MET A 74 8.40 15.45 -4.00
CA MET A 74 7.34 14.83 -4.82
C MET A 74 7.67 13.39 -5.22
N TRP A 75 8.59 12.74 -4.50
CA TRP A 75 9.13 11.41 -4.86
C TRP A 75 8.60 10.27 -3.99
N VAL A 76 8.11 10.57 -2.79
CA VAL A 76 7.46 9.61 -1.89
C VAL A 76 5.96 9.84 -1.92
N ALA A 77 5.23 8.74 -1.99
CA ALA A 77 3.77 8.77 -2.03
C ALA A 77 3.20 8.86 -0.61
N ASP A 78 3.40 10.00 0.05
CA ASP A 78 2.75 10.39 1.29
C ASP A 78 2.18 11.81 1.20
N MET A 79 1.31 12.17 2.13
CA MET A 79 0.57 13.43 2.10
C MET A 79 1.19 14.44 3.06
N ASN A 80 1.11 15.73 2.70
CA ASN A 80 1.66 16.82 3.51
C ASN A 80 0.66 17.41 4.51
N PHE A 81 -0.64 17.10 4.40
CA PHE A 81 -1.67 17.56 5.31
C PHE A 81 -1.92 16.55 6.46
N PRO A 82 -2.58 16.96 7.56
CA PRO A 82 -2.86 16.10 8.69
C PRO A 82 -3.69 14.87 8.31
N ALA A 83 -3.40 13.73 8.94
CA ALA A 83 -4.31 12.60 8.92
C ALA A 83 -5.65 12.98 9.58
N VAL A 84 -6.73 12.28 9.21
CA VAL A 84 -8.05 12.51 9.83
C VAL A 84 -7.97 12.32 11.35
N HIS A 85 -8.55 13.24 12.11
CA HIS A 85 -8.38 13.36 13.57
C HIS A 85 -8.73 12.09 14.35
N THR A 86 -9.67 11.30 13.87
CA THR A 86 -10.07 10.03 14.50
C THR A 86 -8.95 8.99 14.56
N ILE A 87 -7.96 9.07 13.67
CA ILE A 87 -6.82 8.13 13.66
C ILE A 87 -5.87 8.39 14.83
N PRO A 88 -5.29 9.61 15.01
CA PRO A 88 -4.45 9.88 16.17
C PRO A 88 -5.22 9.73 17.50
N GLU A 89 -6.51 10.05 17.54
CA GLU A 89 -7.35 9.81 18.73
C GLU A 89 -7.42 8.33 19.11
N ALA A 90 -7.65 7.45 18.13
CA ALA A 90 -7.68 6.00 18.37
C ALA A 90 -6.31 5.46 18.83
N ILE A 91 -5.21 5.97 18.28
CA ILE A 91 -3.85 5.60 18.70
C ILE A 91 -3.57 6.04 20.12
N ILE A 92 -3.91 7.29 20.48
CA ILE A 92 -3.77 7.84 21.83
C ILE A 92 -4.58 7.00 22.81
N GLU A 93 -5.83 6.67 22.49
CA GLU A 93 -6.66 5.82 23.35
C GLU A 93 -6.04 4.44 23.55
N ARG A 94 -5.54 3.81 22.48
CA ARG A 94 -4.88 2.50 22.56
C ARG A 94 -3.61 2.54 23.43
N THR A 95 -2.85 3.63 23.41
CA THR A 95 -1.61 3.76 24.20
C THR A 95 -1.85 3.92 25.70
N LYS A 96 -3.07 4.25 26.14
CA LYS A 96 -3.43 4.26 27.58
C LYS A 96 -3.34 2.88 28.21
N HIS A 97 -3.52 1.83 27.42
CA HIS A 97 -3.26 0.45 27.82
C HIS A 97 -1.80 0.11 27.52
N THR A 98 -0.96 0.07 28.52
CA THR A 98 0.49 0.07 28.43
C THR A 98 1.16 -1.27 28.09
N THR A 99 0.40 -2.28 27.65
CA THR A 99 0.95 -3.55 27.20
C THR A 99 0.86 -3.69 25.68
N TYR A 100 1.96 -4.17 25.07
CA TYR A 100 2.14 -4.30 23.62
C TYR A 100 2.62 -5.73 23.29
N GLY A 101 1.97 -6.73 23.89
CA GLY A 101 2.26 -8.14 23.67
C GLY A 101 1.71 -8.65 22.33
N TYR A 102 1.75 -9.95 22.15
CA TYR A 102 1.15 -10.59 20.96
C TYR A 102 -0.33 -10.21 20.83
N PHE A 103 -0.77 -10.00 19.60
CA PHE A 103 -2.15 -9.64 19.31
C PHE A 103 -2.81 -10.63 18.36
N SER A 104 -4.13 -10.66 18.41
CA SER A 104 -4.98 -11.26 17.38
C SER A 104 -5.95 -10.19 16.88
N PRO A 105 -6.16 -10.06 15.57
CA PRO A 105 -7.16 -9.14 15.06
C PRO A 105 -8.54 -9.42 15.66
N ARG A 106 -9.24 -8.36 16.08
CA ARG A 106 -10.58 -8.45 16.65
C ARG A 106 -11.63 -8.46 15.55
N GLU A 107 -12.85 -8.80 15.90
CA GLU A 107 -14.00 -8.84 14.99
C GLU A 107 -14.18 -7.51 14.26
N GLU A 108 -14.04 -6.39 14.97
CA GLU A 108 -14.20 -5.04 14.38
C GLU A 108 -13.17 -4.74 13.27
N TYR A 109 -12.00 -5.38 13.30
CA TYR A 109 -11.01 -5.27 12.23
C TYR A 109 -11.54 -5.89 10.92
N PHE A 110 -12.08 -7.10 11.01
CA PHE A 110 -12.64 -7.79 9.85
C PHE A 110 -13.90 -7.09 9.35
N ASP A 111 -14.79 -6.67 10.25
CA ASP A 111 -16.02 -5.94 9.91
C ASP A 111 -15.71 -4.62 9.19
N ALA A 112 -14.69 -3.90 9.62
CA ALA A 112 -14.27 -2.65 8.96
C ALA A 112 -13.81 -2.92 7.51
N ILE A 113 -13.01 -3.98 7.27
CA ILE A 113 -12.53 -4.36 5.94
C ILE A 113 -13.70 -4.83 5.07
N ILE A 114 -14.56 -5.71 5.58
CA ILE A 114 -15.73 -6.23 4.85
C ILE A 114 -16.66 -5.06 4.44
N LYS A 115 -16.96 -4.17 5.38
CA LYS A 115 -17.77 -2.98 5.12
C LYS A 115 -17.12 -2.07 4.09
N TRP A 116 -15.78 -1.88 4.15
CA TRP A 116 -15.04 -1.07 3.19
C TRP A 116 -15.17 -1.62 1.79
N HIS A 117 -14.88 -2.90 1.60
CA HIS A 117 -14.98 -3.56 0.29
C HIS A 117 -16.41 -3.58 -0.25
N LYS A 118 -17.41 -3.83 0.61
CA LYS A 118 -18.82 -3.77 0.21
C LYS A 118 -19.21 -2.37 -0.28
N THR A 119 -18.86 -1.33 0.46
CA THR A 119 -19.29 0.04 0.16
C THR A 119 -18.49 0.72 -0.94
N ARG A 120 -17.19 0.42 -1.06
CA ARG A 120 -16.29 1.05 -2.04
C ARG A 120 -16.19 0.26 -3.34
N ASN A 121 -16.11 -1.05 -3.26
CA ASN A 121 -15.83 -1.94 -4.38
C ASN A 121 -17.04 -2.79 -4.79
N GLY A 122 -18.17 -2.72 -4.06
CA GLY A 122 -19.36 -3.52 -4.32
C GLY A 122 -19.18 -5.03 -4.12
N ILE A 123 -18.18 -5.42 -3.30
CA ILE A 123 -17.89 -6.83 -3.04
C ILE A 123 -18.88 -7.40 -2.02
N GLU A 124 -19.61 -8.44 -2.42
CA GLU A 124 -20.50 -9.20 -1.55
C GLU A 124 -19.88 -10.56 -1.21
N GLY A 125 -20.27 -11.12 -0.04
CA GLY A 125 -19.83 -12.45 0.38
C GLY A 125 -18.38 -12.53 0.86
N LEU A 126 -17.73 -11.40 1.15
CA LEU A 126 -16.45 -11.39 1.85
C LEU A 126 -16.68 -11.76 3.31
N GLU A 127 -15.94 -12.75 3.82
CA GLU A 127 -16.04 -13.25 5.19
C GLU A 127 -14.71 -13.07 5.91
N PRO A 128 -14.68 -13.02 7.27
CA PRO A 128 -13.45 -12.89 8.05
C PRO A 128 -12.37 -13.91 7.69
N LYS A 129 -12.76 -15.17 7.40
CA LYS A 129 -11.82 -16.23 7.01
C LYS A 129 -11.02 -15.92 5.74
N HIS A 130 -11.55 -15.08 4.84
CA HIS A 130 -10.86 -14.71 3.59
C HIS A 130 -9.77 -13.66 3.80
N ILE A 131 -9.70 -13.03 4.98
CA ILE A 131 -8.85 -11.89 5.29
C ILE A 131 -7.72 -12.32 6.21
N GLY A 132 -6.47 -12.09 5.79
CA GLY A 132 -5.30 -12.28 6.62
C GLY A 132 -4.51 -10.99 6.81
N TYR A 133 -3.91 -10.82 8.01
CA TYR A 133 -3.07 -9.66 8.32
C TYR A 133 -1.71 -9.80 7.66
N GLU A 134 -1.18 -8.69 7.14
CA GLU A 134 0.14 -8.61 6.52
C GLU A 134 0.97 -7.44 7.08
N ASN A 135 2.29 -7.62 7.13
CA ASN A 135 3.26 -6.58 7.51
C ASN A 135 3.67 -5.73 6.30
N GLY A 136 2.75 -4.92 5.80
CA GLY A 136 2.91 -4.14 4.58
C GLY A 136 2.65 -4.98 3.33
N VAL A 137 2.18 -4.32 2.25
CA VAL A 137 1.83 -5.00 1.00
C VAL A 137 3.02 -5.75 0.38
N LEU A 138 4.24 -5.19 0.45
CA LEU A 138 5.43 -5.91 -0.03
C LEU A 138 5.73 -7.16 0.80
N GLY A 139 5.43 -7.14 2.10
CA GLY A 139 5.47 -8.34 2.95
C GLY A 139 4.50 -9.41 2.43
N GLY A 140 3.25 -9.03 2.19
CA GLY A 140 2.22 -9.91 1.61
C GLY A 140 2.60 -10.45 0.22
N VAL A 141 3.22 -9.64 -0.64
CA VAL A 141 3.77 -10.11 -1.93
C VAL A 141 4.75 -11.25 -1.71
N VAL A 142 5.70 -11.08 -0.78
CA VAL A 142 6.72 -12.11 -0.50
C VAL A 142 6.10 -13.33 0.15
N SER A 143 5.15 -13.16 1.09
CA SER A 143 4.40 -14.27 1.72
C SER A 143 3.72 -15.13 0.66
N ALA A 144 2.97 -14.51 -0.25
CA ALA A 144 2.29 -15.21 -1.34
C ALA A 144 3.28 -15.93 -2.27
N LEU A 145 4.35 -15.26 -2.71
CA LEU A 145 5.33 -15.85 -3.61
C LEU A 145 6.11 -17.02 -2.99
N ASN A 146 6.37 -16.99 -1.68
CA ASN A 146 7.00 -18.12 -0.98
C ASN A 146 6.15 -19.39 -0.99
N VAL A 147 4.84 -19.26 -1.19
CA VAL A 147 3.90 -20.38 -1.34
C VAL A 147 3.74 -20.81 -2.79
N LEU A 148 3.73 -19.82 -3.70
CA LEU A 148 3.44 -20.03 -5.12
C LEU A 148 4.66 -20.43 -5.95
N CYS A 149 5.87 -20.08 -5.50
CA CYS A 149 7.11 -20.22 -6.25
C CYS A 149 8.24 -20.80 -5.41
N SER A 150 9.17 -21.48 -6.06
CA SER A 150 10.47 -21.85 -5.50
C SER A 150 11.50 -20.75 -5.71
N LYS A 151 12.55 -20.71 -4.88
CA LYS A 151 13.67 -19.79 -5.12
C LYS A 151 14.33 -20.13 -6.46
N GLY A 152 14.59 -19.11 -7.27
CA GLY A 152 15.07 -19.24 -8.64
C GLY A 152 13.97 -19.25 -9.71
N ASP A 153 12.70 -19.37 -9.32
CA ASP A 153 11.60 -19.23 -10.28
C ASP A 153 11.46 -17.79 -10.80
N SER A 154 10.89 -17.69 -11.98
CA SER A 154 10.62 -16.43 -12.65
C SER A 154 9.22 -15.92 -12.33
N VAL A 155 9.12 -14.62 -12.04
CA VAL A 155 7.85 -13.92 -11.75
C VAL A 155 7.61 -12.83 -12.79
N LEU A 156 6.42 -12.78 -13.36
CA LEU A 156 6.06 -11.79 -14.38
C LEU A 156 5.71 -10.45 -13.73
N LEU A 157 6.24 -9.36 -14.29
CA LEU A 157 5.90 -7.97 -13.98
C LEU A 157 5.62 -7.19 -15.25
N HIS A 158 4.62 -6.30 -15.23
CA HIS A 158 4.47 -5.29 -16.28
C HIS A 158 5.43 -4.12 -16.03
N SER A 159 6.18 -3.67 -17.04
CA SER A 159 7.09 -2.54 -16.90
C SER A 159 6.62 -1.31 -17.72
N PRO A 160 6.92 -0.06 -17.23
CA PRO A 160 7.64 0.26 -15.99
C PRO A 160 6.91 -0.23 -14.76
N THR A 161 7.62 -0.58 -13.69
CA THR A 161 7.04 -1.15 -12.49
C THR A 161 7.53 -0.46 -11.22
N TYR A 162 6.81 -0.67 -10.11
CA TYR A 162 7.23 -0.14 -8.82
C TYR A 162 8.53 -0.79 -8.34
N ILE A 163 9.51 0.03 -7.97
CA ILE A 163 10.84 -0.43 -7.53
C ILE A 163 10.78 -1.37 -6.31
N GLY A 164 9.74 -1.26 -5.49
CA GLY A 164 9.52 -2.16 -4.36
C GLY A 164 9.34 -3.61 -4.80
N PHE A 165 8.67 -3.88 -5.92
CA PHE A 165 8.53 -5.24 -6.44
C PHE A 165 9.86 -5.81 -6.89
N THR A 166 10.63 -5.05 -7.68
CA THR A 166 11.93 -5.53 -8.18
C THR A 166 12.90 -5.84 -7.04
N LYS A 167 12.97 -4.95 -6.04
CA LYS A 167 13.79 -5.19 -4.84
C LYS A 167 13.31 -6.39 -4.03
N SER A 168 12.00 -6.52 -3.81
CA SER A 168 11.44 -7.66 -3.06
C SER A 168 11.71 -8.99 -3.76
N LEU A 169 11.53 -9.06 -5.07
CA LEU A 169 11.81 -10.27 -5.84
C LEU A 169 13.30 -10.63 -5.81
N THR A 170 14.17 -9.70 -6.15
CA THR A 170 15.62 -9.93 -6.21
C THR A 170 16.18 -10.34 -4.84
N ASN A 171 15.78 -9.63 -3.76
CA ASN A 171 16.25 -9.91 -2.41
C ASN A 171 15.76 -11.25 -1.87
N ASN A 172 14.67 -11.78 -2.41
CA ASN A 172 14.13 -13.09 -2.04
C ASN A 172 14.50 -14.21 -3.01
N GLY A 173 15.39 -13.94 -3.99
CA GLY A 173 15.94 -14.96 -4.87
C GLY A 173 15.01 -15.39 -6.01
N TYR A 174 14.09 -14.53 -6.45
CA TYR A 174 13.26 -14.73 -7.64
C TYR A 174 13.84 -14.00 -8.85
N HIS A 175 13.67 -14.57 -10.04
CA HIS A 175 13.99 -13.92 -11.29
C HIS A 175 12.80 -13.05 -11.76
N ILE A 176 13.10 -11.96 -12.43
CA ILE A 176 12.09 -11.03 -12.92
C ILE A 176 11.99 -11.15 -14.44
N VAL A 177 10.79 -11.39 -14.92
CA VAL A 177 10.46 -11.32 -16.35
C VAL A 177 9.53 -10.13 -16.57
N HIS A 178 9.99 -9.17 -17.37
CA HIS A 178 9.21 -7.98 -17.70
C HIS A 178 8.40 -8.18 -18.98
N SER A 179 7.09 -7.86 -18.91
CA SER A 179 6.24 -7.61 -20.05
C SER A 179 6.00 -6.09 -20.16
N PRO A 180 6.68 -5.40 -21.09
CA PRO A 180 6.56 -3.95 -21.22
C PRO A 180 5.15 -3.52 -21.60
N LEU A 181 4.66 -2.48 -20.95
CA LEU A 181 3.44 -1.80 -21.38
C LEU A 181 3.70 -1.04 -22.68
N VAL A 182 2.76 -1.08 -23.58
CA VAL A 182 2.78 -0.33 -24.83
C VAL A 182 1.83 0.87 -24.74
N LYS A 183 2.04 1.87 -25.58
CA LYS A 183 1.11 3.01 -25.68
C LYS A 183 0.22 2.84 -26.91
N ASP A 184 -1.09 3.01 -26.70
CA ASP A 184 -2.06 3.09 -27.80
C ASP A 184 -1.96 4.43 -28.55
N GLU A 185 -2.81 4.61 -29.56
CA GLU A 185 -2.89 5.84 -30.37
C GLU A 185 -3.22 7.10 -29.56
N ASN A 186 -3.79 6.95 -28.38
CA ASN A 186 -4.13 8.03 -27.45
C ASN A 186 -3.04 8.26 -26.39
N ASN A 187 -1.85 7.65 -26.53
CA ASN A 187 -0.78 7.65 -25.52
C ASN A 187 -1.17 7.02 -24.19
N VAL A 188 -2.18 6.17 -24.14
CA VAL A 188 -2.59 5.44 -22.95
C VAL A 188 -1.78 4.15 -22.85
N TYR A 189 -1.17 3.90 -21.69
CA TYR A 189 -0.47 2.64 -21.45
C TYR A 189 -1.44 1.46 -21.44
N ARG A 190 -1.11 0.41 -22.20
CA ARG A 190 -1.85 -0.84 -22.32
C ARG A 190 -0.94 -2.03 -22.06
N MET A 191 -1.52 -3.14 -21.60
CA MET A 191 -0.80 -4.42 -21.57
C MET A 191 -0.61 -4.95 -22.99
N ASP A 192 0.60 -5.40 -23.28
CA ASP A 192 0.86 -6.19 -24.49
C ASP A 192 0.57 -7.67 -24.19
N PHE A 193 -0.64 -8.09 -24.51
CA PHE A 193 -1.12 -9.42 -24.18
C PHE A 193 -0.39 -10.53 -24.96
N GLU A 194 0.10 -10.25 -26.16
CA GLU A 194 0.88 -11.21 -26.96
C GLU A 194 2.26 -11.41 -26.34
N ASP A 195 2.95 -10.31 -25.99
CA ASP A 195 4.25 -10.37 -25.30
C ASP A 195 4.11 -11.03 -23.92
N MET A 196 3.05 -10.68 -23.17
CA MET A 196 2.76 -11.26 -21.86
C MET A 196 2.60 -12.79 -21.97
N GLU A 197 1.76 -13.29 -22.87
CA GLU A 197 1.51 -14.72 -23.05
C GLU A 197 2.79 -15.45 -23.52
N LYS A 198 3.51 -14.89 -24.50
CA LYS A 198 4.78 -15.42 -24.96
C LYS A 198 5.78 -15.60 -23.82
N LYS A 199 5.94 -14.57 -22.97
CA LYS A 199 6.88 -14.61 -21.83
C LYS A 199 6.49 -15.60 -20.76
N ILE A 200 5.18 -15.76 -20.51
CA ILE A 200 4.67 -16.78 -19.59
C ILE A 200 5.13 -18.17 -20.05
N VAL A 201 4.96 -18.48 -21.33
CA VAL A 201 5.30 -19.79 -21.89
C VAL A 201 6.82 -20.00 -21.92
N GLU A 202 7.58 -19.04 -22.48
CA GLU A 202 9.04 -19.14 -22.65
C GLU A 202 9.80 -19.24 -21.34
N ASN A 203 9.28 -18.64 -20.25
CA ASN A 203 9.95 -18.58 -18.95
C ASN A 203 9.28 -19.46 -17.89
N HIS A 204 8.32 -20.30 -18.27
CA HIS A 204 7.60 -21.19 -17.36
C HIS A 204 7.07 -20.47 -16.12
N ILE A 205 6.40 -19.35 -16.34
CA ILE A 205 5.88 -18.48 -15.26
C ILE A 205 4.73 -19.18 -14.51
N HIS A 206 4.83 -19.26 -13.19
CA HIS A 206 3.77 -19.79 -12.32
C HIS A 206 3.10 -18.69 -11.47
N ALA A 207 3.72 -17.50 -11.34
CA ALA A 207 3.15 -16.38 -10.63
C ALA A 207 3.46 -15.05 -11.34
N ALA A 208 2.50 -14.12 -11.23
CA ALA A 208 2.64 -12.77 -11.72
C ALA A 208 2.25 -11.77 -10.62
N ILE A 209 2.92 -10.61 -10.57
CA ILE A 209 2.48 -9.48 -9.78
C ILE A 209 1.69 -8.53 -10.68
N PHE A 210 0.43 -8.29 -10.32
CA PHE A 210 -0.50 -7.42 -11.03
C PHE A 210 -0.80 -6.19 -10.20
N CYS A 211 -0.31 -5.01 -10.62
CA CYS A 211 -0.51 -3.74 -9.92
C CYS A 211 -1.75 -3.02 -10.47
N SER A 212 -2.77 -2.84 -9.65
CA SER A 212 -4.07 -2.28 -10.04
C SER A 212 -4.70 -1.41 -8.93
N PRO A 213 -4.76 -0.08 -9.07
CA PRO A 213 -4.18 0.77 -10.12
C PRO A 213 -2.67 0.68 -10.24
N HIS A 214 -2.17 0.92 -11.45
CA HIS A 214 -0.78 0.62 -11.79
C HIS A 214 0.19 1.76 -11.41
N ASN A 215 1.19 1.44 -10.63
CA ASN A 215 2.32 2.31 -10.31
C ASN A 215 3.57 1.90 -11.13
N PRO A 216 4.23 2.80 -11.91
CA PRO A 216 4.15 4.26 -11.81
C PRO A 216 3.27 4.95 -12.86
N THR A 217 2.60 4.24 -13.76
CA THR A 217 1.90 4.87 -14.90
C THR A 217 0.59 5.56 -14.53
N GLY A 218 0.02 5.26 -13.34
CA GLY A 218 -1.28 5.79 -12.91
C GLY A 218 -2.48 5.16 -13.63
N ARG A 219 -2.27 4.05 -14.37
CA ARG A 219 -3.36 3.37 -15.07
C ARG A 219 -4.36 2.77 -14.08
N VAL A 220 -5.63 3.13 -14.24
CA VAL A 220 -6.76 2.38 -13.71
C VAL A 220 -7.21 1.46 -14.85
N TRP A 221 -7.00 0.16 -14.67
CA TRP A 221 -7.29 -0.81 -15.72
C TRP A 221 -8.78 -0.90 -15.99
N GLU A 222 -9.16 -0.98 -17.26
CA GLU A 222 -10.54 -1.22 -17.67
C GLU A 222 -10.90 -2.70 -17.45
N ARG A 223 -12.18 -3.00 -17.26
CA ARG A 223 -12.65 -4.37 -17.00
C ARG A 223 -12.15 -5.37 -18.03
N TRP A 224 -12.25 -5.05 -19.33
CA TRP A 224 -11.82 -5.93 -20.39
C TRP A 224 -10.31 -6.22 -20.38
N GLU A 225 -9.48 -5.26 -19.91
CA GLU A 225 -8.04 -5.45 -19.77
C GLU A 225 -7.73 -6.47 -18.68
N ILE A 226 -8.42 -6.34 -17.54
CA ILE A 226 -8.26 -7.28 -16.41
C ILE A 226 -8.78 -8.66 -16.82
N GLU A 227 -9.95 -8.75 -17.44
CA GLU A 227 -10.53 -10.01 -17.92
C GLU A 227 -9.58 -10.72 -18.88
N LYS A 228 -9.05 -10.01 -19.87
CA LYS A 228 -8.12 -10.59 -20.86
C LYS A 228 -6.80 -11.05 -20.20
N ALA A 229 -6.24 -10.28 -19.27
CA ALA A 229 -5.06 -10.71 -18.51
C ALA A 229 -5.35 -11.99 -17.71
N MET A 230 -6.50 -12.03 -17.01
CA MET A 230 -6.89 -13.18 -16.20
C MET A 230 -7.19 -14.43 -17.05
N GLU A 231 -7.72 -14.28 -18.26
CA GLU A 231 -7.87 -15.39 -19.22
C GLU A 231 -6.53 -16.01 -19.62
N ILE A 232 -5.51 -15.18 -19.85
CA ILE A 232 -4.14 -15.66 -20.15
C ILE A 232 -3.54 -16.37 -18.93
N TYR A 233 -3.66 -15.78 -17.74
CA TYR A 233 -3.19 -16.40 -16.51
C TYR A 233 -3.90 -17.74 -16.24
N LYS A 234 -5.21 -17.82 -16.47
CA LYS A 234 -5.98 -19.06 -16.38
C LYS A 234 -5.48 -20.12 -17.38
N LYS A 235 -5.29 -19.73 -18.64
CA LYS A 235 -4.86 -20.63 -19.73
C LYS A 235 -3.53 -21.33 -19.42
N HIS A 236 -2.62 -20.65 -18.72
CA HIS A 236 -1.28 -21.14 -18.40
C HIS A 236 -1.07 -21.47 -16.92
N ASP A 237 -2.16 -21.56 -16.15
CA ASP A 237 -2.16 -21.86 -14.71
C ASP A 237 -1.22 -20.97 -13.88
N VAL A 238 -1.24 -19.66 -14.18
CA VAL A 238 -0.46 -18.66 -13.46
C VAL A 238 -1.28 -18.08 -12.33
N TYR A 239 -0.76 -18.11 -11.10
CA TYR A 239 -1.34 -17.40 -9.96
C TYR A 239 -1.04 -15.91 -10.02
N VAL A 240 -1.92 -15.10 -9.42
CA VAL A 240 -1.80 -13.63 -9.46
C VAL A 240 -1.69 -13.08 -8.06
N VAL A 241 -0.64 -12.32 -7.81
CA VAL A 241 -0.52 -11.47 -6.60
C VAL A 241 -0.90 -10.06 -7.03
N SER A 242 -2.13 -9.66 -6.69
CA SER A 242 -2.67 -8.36 -7.09
C SER A 242 -2.41 -7.31 -6.01
N ASP A 243 -1.56 -6.34 -6.31
CA ASP A 243 -1.36 -5.17 -5.46
C ASP A 243 -2.40 -4.10 -5.79
N GLU A 244 -3.39 -3.96 -4.90
CA GLU A 244 -4.51 -3.02 -5.04
C GLU A 244 -4.44 -1.87 -4.02
N ILE A 245 -3.24 -1.54 -3.54
CA ILE A 245 -3.02 -0.53 -2.50
C ILE A 245 -3.51 0.88 -2.89
N TRP A 246 -3.63 1.16 -4.19
CA TRP A 246 -4.09 2.45 -4.72
C TRP A 246 -5.58 2.50 -5.05
N SER A 247 -6.35 1.47 -4.71
CA SER A 247 -7.74 1.27 -5.09
C SER A 247 -8.70 2.41 -4.70
N ASP A 248 -8.35 3.21 -3.69
CA ASP A 248 -9.19 4.31 -3.19
C ASP A 248 -8.82 5.70 -3.76
N LEU A 249 -7.64 5.85 -4.38
CA LEU A 249 -7.13 7.13 -4.87
C LEU A 249 -7.26 7.20 -6.40
N LEU A 250 -8.48 7.42 -6.85
CA LEU A 250 -8.85 7.46 -8.27
C LEU A 250 -9.22 8.87 -8.68
N LEU A 251 -8.75 9.29 -9.84
CA LEU A 251 -9.00 10.62 -10.39
C LEU A 251 -9.92 10.54 -11.60
N ASN A 252 -10.45 11.68 -12.02
CA ASN A 252 -11.22 11.86 -13.27
C ASN A 252 -12.43 10.92 -13.41
N GLY A 253 -13.08 10.54 -12.30
CA GLY A 253 -14.28 9.71 -12.32
C GLY A 253 -14.04 8.21 -12.57
N HIS A 254 -12.79 7.77 -12.65
CA HIS A 254 -12.46 6.34 -12.75
C HIS A 254 -12.95 5.58 -11.51
N LYS A 255 -13.29 4.32 -11.72
CA LYS A 255 -13.67 3.40 -10.64
C LYS A 255 -12.72 2.21 -10.63
N HIS A 256 -12.31 1.81 -9.42
CA HIS A 256 -11.53 0.60 -9.26
C HIS A 256 -12.38 -0.64 -9.56
N ILE A 257 -11.76 -1.60 -10.23
CA ILE A 257 -12.30 -2.93 -10.46
C ILE A 257 -11.33 -3.89 -9.80
N THR A 258 -11.78 -4.58 -8.76
CA THR A 258 -10.93 -5.55 -8.08
C THR A 258 -10.64 -6.72 -9.02
N THR A 259 -9.39 -7.16 -9.06
CA THR A 259 -8.96 -8.27 -9.91
C THR A 259 -9.79 -9.54 -9.67
N GLN A 260 -10.14 -9.79 -8.41
CA GLN A 260 -10.95 -10.94 -8.00
C GLN A 260 -12.42 -10.88 -8.46
N SER A 261 -12.93 -9.72 -8.91
CA SER A 261 -14.32 -9.54 -9.27
C SER A 261 -14.66 -9.85 -10.74
N VAL A 262 -13.65 -10.06 -11.59
CA VAL A 262 -13.89 -10.17 -13.02
C VAL A 262 -14.34 -11.57 -13.47
N SER A 263 -14.00 -12.62 -12.70
CA SER A 263 -14.50 -13.98 -12.94
C SER A 263 -14.32 -14.86 -11.70
N GLU A 264 -15.01 -16.01 -11.63
CA GLU A 264 -14.82 -16.96 -10.54
C GLU A 264 -13.39 -17.54 -10.53
N ASP A 265 -12.80 -17.79 -11.69
CA ASP A 265 -11.42 -18.22 -11.80
C ASP A 265 -10.44 -17.17 -11.27
N ALA A 266 -10.63 -15.89 -11.64
CA ALA A 266 -9.85 -14.77 -11.11
C ALA A 266 -9.95 -14.68 -9.58
N LYS A 267 -11.15 -14.89 -9.03
CA LYS A 267 -11.39 -14.91 -7.60
C LYS A 267 -10.57 -15.99 -6.88
N GLN A 268 -10.46 -17.17 -7.48
CA GLN A 268 -9.80 -18.33 -6.87
C GLN A 268 -8.27 -18.32 -7.03
N ARG A 269 -7.74 -17.75 -8.13
CA ARG A 269 -6.30 -17.74 -8.41
C ARG A 269 -5.56 -16.51 -7.92
N THR A 270 -6.25 -15.53 -7.33
CA THR A 270 -5.65 -14.25 -6.93
C THR A 270 -5.49 -14.14 -5.43
N VAL A 271 -4.29 -13.76 -5.01
CA VAL A 271 -3.99 -13.15 -3.70
C VAL A 271 -4.07 -11.64 -3.88
N ALA A 272 -5.13 -11.02 -3.38
CA ALA A 272 -5.28 -9.56 -3.47
C ALA A 272 -4.77 -8.89 -2.20
N LEU A 273 -3.98 -7.84 -2.35
CA LEU A 273 -3.29 -7.14 -1.27
C LEU A 273 -3.77 -5.68 -1.17
N TYR A 274 -4.11 -5.27 0.03
CA TYR A 274 -4.64 -3.96 0.35
C TYR A 274 -3.99 -3.37 1.60
N ALA A 275 -4.01 -2.05 1.72
CA ALA A 275 -3.60 -1.37 2.93
C ALA A 275 -4.25 0.02 3.07
N PRO A 276 -4.49 0.51 4.29
CA PRO A 276 -4.95 1.86 4.54
C PRO A 276 -3.85 2.91 4.34
N SER A 277 -2.60 2.46 4.10
CA SER A 277 -1.40 3.31 4.11
C SER A 277 -1.43 4.44 3.07
N LYS A 278 -1.96 4.21 1.87
CA LYS A 278 -2.09 5.24 0.83
C LYS A 278 -3.34 6.06 1.02
N THR A 279 -4.47 5.42 1.26
CA THR A 279 -5.78 6.06 1.45
C THR A 279 -5.79 7.06 2.60
N PHE A 280 -5.13 6.73 3.72
CA PHE A 280 -5.17 7.52 4.95
C PHE A 280 -3.80 8.05 5.40
N ASN A 281 -2.77 7.96 4.54
CA ASN A 281 -1.40 8.40 4.86
C ASN A 281 -0.80 7.70 6.10
N LEU A 282 -0.94 6.37 6.17
CA LEU A 282 -0.55 5.55 7.33
C LEU A 282 0.61 4.60 7.05
N ALA A 283 1.45 4.89 6.04
CA ALA A 283 2.54 3.98 5.66
C ALA A 283 3.50 3.63 6.82
N GLY A 284 3.74 4.57 7.74
CA GLY A 284 4.57 4.37 8.91
C GLY A 284 3.99 3.41 9.96
N LEU A 285 2.70 3.08 9.90
CA LEU A 285 2.05 2.12 10.78
C LEU A 285 2.08 0.67 10.26
N VAL A 286 2.56 0.46 9.05
CA VAL A 286 2.88 -0.82 8.38
C VAL A 286 1.70 -1.76 8.11
N GLY A 287 0.57 -1.68 8.79
CA GLY A 287 -0.57 -2.60 8.66
C GLY A 287 -1.11 -2.74 7.23
N SER A 288 -1.33 -3.98 6.79
CA SER A 288 -1.96 -4.33 5.52
C SER A 288 -2.68 -5.68 5.65
N TYR A 289 -3.37 -6.10 4.61
CA TYR A 289 -4.09 -7.38 4.62
C TYR A 289 -4.17 -7.96 3.21
N HIS A 290 -4.32 -9.29 3.17
CA HIS A 290 -4.69 -10.00 1.95
C HIS A 290 -6.15 -10.42 1.97
N ILE A 291 -6.70 -10.66 0.77
CA ILE A 291 -7.96 -11.36 0.56
C ILE A 291 -7.68 -12.57 -0.31
N ILE A 292 -7.97 -13.77 0.21
CA ILE A 292 -7.81 -15.04 -0.50
C ILE A 292 -9.09 -15.85 -0.32
N TYR A 293 -9.76 -16.18 -1.41
CA TYR A 293 -10.99 -16.98 -1.38
C TYR A 293 -10.72 -18.48 -1.43
N ARG A 294 -9.66 -18.90 -2.12
CA ARG A 294 -9.29 -20.30 -2.29
C ARG A 294 -8.71 -20.88 -1.00
N ASP A 295 -9.36 -21.93 -0.47
CA ASP A 295 -9.07 -22.47 0.86
C ASP A 295 -7.64 -23.01 0.98
N ASP A 296 -7.19 -23.87 0.05
CA ASP A 296 -5.85 -24.48 0.07
C ASP A 296 -4.72 -23.45 -0.10
N LEU A 297 -4.97 -22.34 -0.80
CA LEU A 297 -4.01 -21.24 -0.92
C LEU A 297 -3.96 -20.41 0.36
N ARG A 298 -5.13 -20.11 0.94
CA ARG A 298 -5.24 -19.34 2.18
C ARG A 298 -4.58 -20.03 3.38
N GLU A 299 -4.68 -21.36 3.46
CA GLU A 299 -4.06 -22.13 4.55
C GLU A 299 -2.53 -22.13 4.50
N LYS A 300 -1.95 -21.81 3.35
CA LYS A 300 -0.50 -21.81 3.14
C LYS A 300 0.13 -20.41 3.24
N VAL A 301 -0.62 -19.38 2.95
CA VAL A 301 -0.15 -17.98 3.02
C VAL A 301 -0.34 -17.43 4.42
#